data_8ba0a5e25070d246db6b3d532a0527bd
#
_entry.id   8ba0a5e25070d246db6b3d532a0527bd
#
_cell.length_a   1.000
_cell.length_b   1.000
_cell.length_c   1.000
_cell.angle_alpha   90.00
_cell.angle_beta   90.00
_cell.angle_gamma   90.00
#
_symmetry.space_group_name_H-M   'P 1'
#
loop_
_entity.id
_entity.type
_entity.pdbx_description
1 polymer ?
#
loop_
_entity_poly.entity_id
_entity_poly.type
_entity_poly.pdbx_seq_one_letter_code
_entity_poly.pdbx_strand_id
1 'polypeptide(L)'
;MARIAVIVAVTAFCLYTTPPPNPRVLAALDALSSRHSHQVRGDTDGSFYCPMEPDVRSNHAGKCPRCGMTLVEGVPDILEYPVDLSTDPAVPHPNELTRLTFGLIDPRTERPVRKLEVVHEKLYHVFVVSQDLSFFLHTHPERQADEDFHLDVRLPKPGLYRVLSDFYPSGATPQLITNTLIVPGGETATGSAHIQADLSPKTTENARVDLTLSPSYVVARQDVSMVFRVSPEQGVEPYLGAWGHMLAASADLADMTHNHPIAAADSSGGAGKDIQFNMAFPRAGVYRVWVQFQRLGVVNTVAFDVPVEEALQ
;
A
#
# COMPACT_ATOMS: atom_id res chain seq x y z
N MET A 1 36.57 4.65 69.36
CA MET A 1 37.42 4.19 68.26
C MET A 1 36.67 3.04 67.57
N ALA A 2 35.87 3.30 66.51
CA ALA A 2 35.10 2.29 65.80
C ALA A 2 35.81 2.02 64.46
N ARG A 3 36.17 0.78 64.20
CA ARG A 3 36.78 0.34 62.94
C ARG A 3 35.67 -0.02 61.97
N ILE A 4 35.64 0.69 60.85
CA ILE A 4 34.72 0.42 59.70
C ILE A 4 35.43 -0.64 58.85
N ALA A 5 34.79 -1.80 58.68
CA ALA A 5 35.19 -2.82 57.70
C ALA A 5 34.55 -2.55 56.36
N VAL A 6 35.36 -2.37 55.31
CA VAL A 6 34.92 -2.23 53.92
C VAL A 6 34.82 -3.63 53.32
N ILE A 7 33.62 -4.05 52.95
CA ILE A 7 33.39 -5.29 52.20
C ILE A 7 33.45 -4.94 50.70
N VAL A 8 34.47 -5.45 50.01
CA VAL A 8 34.57 -5.37 48.56
C VAL A 8 33.82 -6.57 47.97
N ALA A 9 32.68 -6.31 47.32
CA ALA A 9 31.98 -7.34 46.58
C ALA A 9 32.59 -7.45 45.15
N VAL A 10 33.18 -8.59 44.86
CA VAL A 10 33.68 -8.93 43.52
C VAL A 10 32.52 -9.54 42.72
N THR A 11 31.97 -8.79 41.79
CA THR A 11 30.99 -9.29 40.81
C THR A 11 31.72 -9.99 39.67
N ALA A 12 31.59 -11.32 39.62
CA ALA A 12 32.09 -12.12 38.51
C ALA A 12 31.22 -11.88 37.27
N PHE A 13 31.78 -11.23 36.23
CA PHE A 13 31.16 -11.08 34.93
C PHE A 13 31.33 -12.39 34.13
N CYS A 14 30.24 -13.16 34.00
CA CYS A 14 30.21 -14.33 33.12
C CYS A 14 30.11 -13.88 31.68
N LEU A 15 31.22 -13.87 30.95
CA LEU A 15 31.27 -13.67 29.52
C LEU A 15 30.69 -14.91 28.80
N TYR A 16 29.45 -14.85 28.36
CA TYR A 16 28.92 -15.84 27.42
C TYR A 16 29.55 -15.59 26.04
N THR A 17 30.54 -16.39 25.70
CA THR A 17 31.06 -16.45 24.33
C THR A 17 30.09 -17.26 23.48
N THR A 18 29.31 -16.58 22.62
CA THR A 18 28.53 -17.26 21.59
C THR A 18 29.48 -17.89 20.58
N PRO A 19 29.26 -19.15 20.19
CA PRO A 19 30.10 -19.77 19.13
C PRO A 19 29.95 -19.00 17.82
N PRO A 20 31.00 -18.92 17.00
CA PRO A 20 30.93 -18.25 15.72
C PRO A 20 29.89 -18.95 14.82
N PRO A 21 29.13 -18.19 14.00
CA PRO A 21 28.13 -18.76 13.12
C PRO A 21 28.77 -19.72 12.12
N ASN A 22 28.06 -20.82 11.81
CA ASN A 22 28.52 -21.85 10.90
C ASN A 22 28.80 -21.24 9.51
N PRO A 23 30.01 -21.42 8.94
CA PRO A 23 30.41 -20.85 7.66
C PRO A 23 29.49 -21.26 6.48
N ARG A 24 28.78 -22.38 6.60
CA ARG A 24 27.78 -22.79 5.60
C ARG A 24 26.49 -21.96 5.67
N VAL A 25 26.14 -21.40 6.83
CA VAL A 25 25.00 -20.51 7.00
C VAL A 25 25.35 -19.11 6.45
N LEU A 26 26.58 -18.64 6.70
CA LEU A 26 27.07 -17.39 6.11
C LEU A 26 27.13 -17.44 4.58
N ALA A 27 27.60 -18.56 4.01
CA ALA A 27 27.63 -18.73 2.55
C ALA A 27 26.23 -18.83 1.93
N ALA A 28 25.24 -19.36 2.64
CA ALA A 28 23.85 -19.41 2.19
C ALA A 28 23.18 -18.02 2.26
N LEU A 29 23.50 -17.22 3.27
CA LEU A 29 23.03 -15.83 3.39
C LEU A 29 23.66 -14.91 2.35
N ASP A 30 24.96 -15.09 2.05
CA ASP A 30 25.63 -14.37 0.96
C ASP A 30 25.10 -14.76 -0.43
N ALA A 31 24.75 -16.03 -0.65
CA ALA A 31 24.17 -16.50 -1.89
C ALA A 31 22.71 -16.02 -2.09
N LEU A 32 21.98 -15.78 -1.01
CA LEU A 32 20.65 -15.16 -1.04
C LEU A 32 20.77 -13.64 -1.21
N SER A 33 21.73 -12.99 -0.55
CA SER A 33 22.00 -11.56 -0.68
C SER A 33 22.47 -11.18 -2.07
N SER A 34 23.34 -12.00 -2.70
CA SER A 34 23.85 -11.74 -4.05
C SER A 34 22.82 -11.96 -5.17
N ARG A 35 21.71 -12.66 -4.88
CA ARG A 35 20.60 -12.81 -5.84
C ARG A 35 19.58 -11.68 -5.78
N HIS A 36 19.61 -10.84 -4.76
CA HIS A 36 18.65 -9.74 -4.55
C HIS A 36 19.26 -8.34 -4.62
N SER A 37 20.58 -8.21 -4.85
CA SER A 37 21.23 -6.91 -5.06
C SER A 37 21.21 -6.49 -6.55
N HIS A 38 20.09 -6.64 -7.25
CA HIS A 38 19.80 -5.70 -8.31
C HIS A 38 19.21 -4.43 -7.65
N GLN A 39 20.10 -3.60 -7.12
CA GLN A 39 19.81 -2.17 -7.05
C GLN A 39 19.49 -1.74 -8.49
N VAL A 40 18.19 -1.66 -8.80
CA VAL A 40 17.72 -0.85 -9.91
C VAL A 40 17.98 0.60 -9.48
N ARG A 41 19.22 1.07 -9.65
CA ARG A 41 19.44 2.48 -9.88
C ARG A 41 18.64 2.75 -11.14
N GLY A 42 17.52 3.46 -11.00
CA GLY A 42 16.72 3.87 -12.12
C GLY A 42 17.69 4.59 -13.10
N ASP A 43 17.93 3.94 -14.21
CA ASP A 43 18.67 4.55 -15.31
C ASP A 43 17.71 5.61 -15.84
N THR A 44 17.91 6.87 -15.42
CA THR A 44 17.00 7.99 -15.74
C THR A 44 16.92 8.25 -17.24
N ASP A 45 17.77 7.59 -18.03
CA ASP A 45 17.84 7.66 -19.50
C ASP A 45 17.18 6.44 -20.19
N GLY A 46 16.54 5.52 -19.44
CA GLY A 46 15.90 4.35 -20.03
C GLY A 46 14.76 4.70 -20.97
N SER A 47 14.67 4.02 -22.11
CA SER A 47 13.62 4.20 -23.12
C SER A 47 12.27 3.58 -22.70
N PHE A 48 12.28 2.73 -21.68
CA PHE A 48 11.07 2.12 -21.09
C PHE A 48 10.81 2.67 -19.70
N TYR A 49 9.55 2.89 -19.36
CA TYR A 49 9.13 3.33 -18.03
C TYR A 49 7.94 2.51 -17.52
N CYS A 50 7.76 2.48 -16.20
CA CYS A 50 6.56 1.94 -15.61
C CYS A 50 5.44 2.99 -15.63
N PRO A 51 4.26 2.70 -16.21
CA PRO A 51 3.17 3.66 -16.22
C PRO A 51 2.68 4.05 -14.82
N MET A 52 2.68 3.10 -13.86
CA MET A 52 2.28 3.32 -12.45
C MET A 52 3.38 3.95 -11.59
N GLU A 53 4.64 3.69 -11.91
CA GLU A 53 5.83 4.11 -11.16
C GLU A 53 6.77 4.83 -12.12
N PRO A 54 6.47 6.07 -12.54
CA PRO A 54 7.20 6.74 -13.63
C PRO A 54 8.69 6.98 -13.38
N ASP A 55 9.13 6.85 -12.12
CA ASP A 55 10.54 6.87 -11.72
C ASP A 55 11.26 5.54 -12.01
N VAL A 56 10.53 4.45 -12.21
CA VAL A 56 11.10 3.16 -12.61
C VAL A 56 11.36 3.15 -14.11
N ARG A 57 12.62 3.16 -14.49
CA ARG A 57 13.11 3.19 -15.87
C ARG A 57 13.91 1.94 -16.20
N SER A 58 13.95 1.58 -17.49
CA SER A 58 14.73 0.45 -18.02
C SER A 58 15.16 0.73 -19.44
N ASN A 59 16.32 0.20 -19.83
CA ASN A 59 16.77 0.19 -21.23
C ASN A 59 16.18 -0.98 -22.04
N HIS A 60 15.36 -1.82 -21.41
CA HIS A 60 14.78 -3.03 -22.00
C HIS A 60 13.29 -3.15 -21.67
N ALA A 61 12.52 -3.71 -22.57
CA ALA A 61 11.16 -4.15 -22.29
C ALA A 61 11.16 -5.18 -21.16
N GLY A 62 10.16 -5.14 -20.29
CA GLY A 62 10.07 -6.05 -19.15
C GLY A 62 8.90 -5.72 -18.23
N LYS A 63 9.02 -6.14 -16.98
CA LYS A 63 8.05 -5.85 -15.93
C LYS A 63 8.65 -4.93 -14.87
N CYS A 64 7.82 -4.05 -14.34
CA CYS A 64 8.19 -3.19 -13.22
C CYS A 64 8.51 -4.05 -11.98
N PRO A 65 9.68 -3.88 -11.35
CA PRO A 65 10.05 -4.64 -10.17
C PRO A 65 9.23 -4.22 -8.92
N ARG A 66 8.56 -3.06 -8.98
CA ARG A 66 7.80 -2.52 -7.86
C ARG A 66 6.32 -2.92 -7.90
N CYS A 67 5.67 -2.82 -9.07
CA CYS A 67 4.23 -3.11 -9.20
C CYS A 67 3.89 -4.25 -10.16
N GLY A 68 4.87 -4.83 -10.87
CA GLY A 68 4.67 -5.93 -11.80
C GLY A 68 4.06 -5.57 -13.17
N MET A 69 3.67 -4.31 -13.40
CA MET A 69 3.14 -3.87 -14.71
C MET A 69 4.19 -3.98 -15.81
N THR A 70 3.73 -4.17 -17.04
CA THR A 70 4.61 -4.15 -18.21
C THR A 70 5.14 -2.74 -18.42
N LEU A 71 6.46 -2.61 -18.59
CA LEU A 71 7.09 -1.35 -18.95
C LEU A 71 6.71 -0.98 -20.38
N VAL A 72 6.42 0.31 -20.60
CA VAL A 72 6.08 0.87 -21.91
C VAL A 72 7.21 1.74 -22.44
N GLU A 73 7.41 1.71 -23.76
CA GLU A 73 8.42 2.53 -24.42
C GLU A 73 7.97 3.99 -24.51
N GLY A 74 8.88 4.92 -24.24
CA GLY A 74 8.67 6.35 -24.40
C GLY A 74 8.90 7.16 -23.14
N VAL A 75 8.27 8.33 -23.09
CA VAL A 75 8.33 9.27 -21.96
C VAL A 75 6.96 9.22 -21.26
N PRO A 76 6.92 9.20 -19.91
CA PRO A 76 5.65 9.25 -19.19
C PRO A 76 4.83 10.45 -19.62
N ASP A 77 3.57 10.22 -19.88
CA ASP A 77 2.60 11.30 -20.01
C ASP A 77 2.28 11.77 -18.57
N ILE A 78 2.65 13.01 -18.26
CA ILE A 78 2.39 13.63 -16.96
C ILE A 78 1.03 14.31 -16.88
N LEU A 79 0.20 14.13 -17.91
CA LEU A 79 -1.10 14.75 -17.96
C LEU A 79 -2.05 14.11 -16.94
N GLU A 80 -2.54 14.92 -16.02
CA GLU A 80 -3.53 14.52 -15.02
C GLU A 80 -4.94 14.60 -15.62
N TYR A 81 -5.74 13.55 -15.39
CA TYR A 81 -7.13 13.46 -15.80
C TYR A 81 -8.02 13.77 -14.61
N PRO A 82 -8.63 14.97 -14.54
CA PRO A 82 -9.46 15.37 -13.42
C PRO A 82 -10.64 14.42 -13.20
N VAL A 83 -10.97 14.22 -11.92
CA VAL A 83 -12.18 13.53 -11.49
C VAL A 83 -13.10 14.56 -10.84
N ASP A 84 -14.23 14.83 -11.48
CA ASP A 84 -15.30 15.63 -10.90
C ASP A 84 -16.13 14.74 -9.95
N LEU A 85 -16.01 15.00 -8.66
CA LEU A 85 -16.73 14.26 -7.61
C LEU A 85 -17.90 15.08 -7.11
N SER A 86 -19.11 14.56 -7.30
CA SER A 86 -20.33 15.12 -6.74
C SER A 86 -21.04 14.13 -5.83
N THR A 87 -21.94 14.63 -4.97
CA THR A 87 -22.69 13.81 -4.01
C THR A 87 -24.19 14.10 -4.07
N ASP A 88 -24.99 13.06 -3.86
CA ASP A 88 -26.43 13.18 -3.64
C ASP A 88 -26.82 12.40 -2.36
N PRO A 89 -27.27 13.10 -1.29
CA PRO A 89 -27.50 14.54 -1.21
C PRO A 89 -26.22 15.37 -1.33
N ALA A 90 -26.33 16.62 -1.81
CA ALA A 90 -25.20 17.53 -2.00
C ALA A 90 -24.41 17.81 -0.69
N VAL A 91 -25.06 17.63 0.45
CA VAL A 91 -24.47 17.68 1.78
C VAL A 91 -24.73 16.32 2.44
N PRO A 92 -23.77 15.40 2.44
CA PRO A 92 -23.94 14.09 3.05
C PRO A 92 -23.99 14.18 4.58
N HIS A 93 -24.74 13.25 5.20
CA HIS A 93 -24.80 13.12 6.66
C HIS A 93 -24.26 11.74 7.11
N PRO A 94 -23.79 11.65 8.36
CA PRO A 94 -23.30 10.38 8.89
C PRO A 94 -24.35 9.27 8.81
N ASN A 95 -23.95 8.10 8.32
CA ASN A 95 -24.80 6.91 8.10
C ASN A 95 -25.98 7.10 7.11
N GLU A 96 -26.09 8.24 6.46
CA GLU A 96 -27.03 8.44 5.37
C GLU A 96 -26.50 7.76 4.08
N LEU A 97 -27.45 7.21 3.28
CA LEU A 97 -27.10 6.70 1.97
C LEU A 97 -26.75 7.89 1.07
N THR A 98 -25.50 7.95 0.64
CA THR A 98 -24.99 9.01 -0.20
C THR A 98 -24.51 8.39 -1.52
N ARG A 99 -24.98 8.92 -2.64
CA ARG A 99 -24.45 8.59 -3.94
C ARG A 99 -23.26 9.47 -4.26
N LEU A 100 -22.12 8.87 -4.54
CA LEU A 100 -20.96 9.52 -5.12
C LEU A 100 -21.01 9.32 -6.63
N THR A 101 -20.88 10.40 -7.39
CA THR A 101 -20.80 10.39 -8.85
C THR A 101 -19.41 10.89 -9.27
N PHE A 102 -18.76 10.13 -10.13
CA PHE A 102 -17.40 10.40 -10.60
C PHE A 102 -17.42 10.64 -12.09
N GLY A 103 -17.25 11.90 -12.49
CA GLY A 103 -17.06 12.31 -13.88
C GLY A 103 -15.57 12.34 -14.22
N LEU A 104 -15.11 11.45 -15.11
CA LEU A 104 -13.71 11.42 -15.54
C LEU A 104 -13.55 12.34 -16.75
N ILE A 105 -12.71 13.35 -16.66
CA ILE A 105 -12.54 14.37 -17.69
C ILE A 105 -11.22 14.18 -18.44
N ASP A 106 -11.29 14.13 -19.76
CA ASP A 106 -10.10 14.20 -20.63
C ASP A 106 -9.64 15.67 -20.71
N PRO A 107 -8.48 16.04 -20.16
CA PRO A 107 -8.01 17.43 -20.09
C PRO A 107 -7.65 18.00 -21.44
N ARG A 108 -7.49 17.18 -22.50
CA ARG A 108 -7.22 17.64 -23.87
C ARG A 108 -8.48 18.10 -24.59
N THR A 109 -9.63 17.52 -24.24
CA THR A 109 -10.90 17.73 -24.94
C THR A 109 -11.98 18.33 -24.06
N GLU A 110 -11.75 18.39 -22.75
CA GLU A 110 -12.73 18.82 -21.71
C GLU A 110 -14.04 17.99 -21.78
N ARG A 111 -13.93 16.74 -22.20
CA ARG A 111 -15.07 15.82 -22.36
C ARG A 111 -14.87 14.58 -21.47
N PRO A 112 -15.97 13.83 -21.21
CA PRO A 112 -15.86 12.57 -20.50
C PRO A 112 -14.88 11.59 -21.16
N VAL A 113 -14.06 10.94 -20.34
CA VAL A 113 -13.16 9.86 -20.77
C VAL A 113 -14.01 8.66 -21.17
N ARG A 114 -14.02 8.31 -22.46
CA ARG A 114 -14.87 7.23 -22.98
C ARG A 114 -14.24 5.85 -22.86
N LYS A 115 -12.91 5.76 -22.99
CA LYS A 115 -12.20 4.49 -23.03
C LYS A 115 -11.21 4.41 -21.87
N LEU A 116 -11.37 3.36 -21.10
CA LEU A 116 -10.45 2.97 -20.03
C LEU A 116 -9.90 1.58 -20.34
N GLU A 117 -8.66 1.34 -19.92
CA GLU A 117 -8.07 0.01 -19.87
C GLU A 117 -8.58 -0.74 -18.62
N VAL A 118 -8.77 -2.04 -18.76
CA VAL A 118 -9.10 -2.91 -17.64
C VAL A 118 -7.82 -3.22 -16.86
N VAL A 119 -7.82 -2.88 -15.59
CA VAL A 119 -6.75 -3.24 -14.66
C VAL A 119 -7.36 -4.09 -13.55
N HIS A 120 -6.78 -5.26 -13.27
CA HIS A 120 -7.30 -6.17 -12.25
C HIS A 120 -8.82 -6.39 -12.34
N GLU A 121 -9.27 -6.77 -13.55
CA GLU A 121 -10.67 -7.09 -13.90
C GLU A 121 -11.65 -5.93 -13.77
N LYS A 122 -11.21 -4.71 -13.45
CA LYS A 122 -12.04 -3.52 -13.28
C LYS A 122 -11.56 -2.35 -14.13
N LEU A 123 -12.51 -1.49 -14.52
CA LEU A 123 -12.22 -0.24 -15.21
C LEU A 123 -11.85 0.88 -14.24
N TYR A 124 -12.34 0.79 -12.99
CA TYR A 124 -12.26 1.88 -12.03
C TYR A 124 -12.23 1.33 -10.60
N HIS A 125 -11.21 1.74 -9.84
CA HIS A 125 -11.06 1.40 -8.44
C HIS A 125 -11.25 2.66 -7.60
N VAL A 126 -12.00 2.55 -6.51
CA VAL A 126 -12.22 3.65 -5.57
C VAL A 126 -11.88 3.21 -4.17
N PHE A 127 -11.10 4.03 -3.49
CA PHE A 127 -10.86 3.90 -2.07
C PHE A 127 -11.46 5.11 -1.35
N VAL A 128 -12.13 4.85 -0.23
CA VAL A 128 -12.63 5.92 0.66
C VAL A 128 -12.04 5.71 2.02
N VAL A 129 -11.31 6.72 2.52
CA VAL A 129 -10.59 6.64 3.78
C VAL A 129 -10.94 7.85 4.65
N SER A 130 -11.36 7.62 5.91
CA SER A 130 -11.60 8.71 6.86
C SER A 130 -10.29 9.30 7.37
N GLN A 131 -10.32 10.59 7.73
CA GLN A 131 -9.14 11.33 8.22
C GLN A 131 -8.43 10.67 9.39
N ASP A 132 -9.16 9.99 10.27
CA ASP A 132 -8.59 9.27 11.41
C ASP A 132 -8.16 7.84 11.07
N LEU A 133 -8.20 7.46 9.79
CA LEU A 133 -7.83 6.15 9.26
C LEU A 133 -8.62 4.98 9.84
N SER A 134 -9.77 5.20 10.48
CA SER A 134 -10.59 4.14 11.06
C SER A 134 -11.61 3.55 10.09
N PHE A 135 -11.97 4.28 9.04
CA PHE A 135 -12.83 3.82 7.97
C PHE A 135 -12.01 3.63 6.69
N PHE A 136 -12.17 2.47 6.10
CA PHE A 136 -11.58 2.08 4.83
C PHE A 136 -12.60 1.34 3.99
N LEU A 137 -12.78 1.77 2.76
CA LEU A 137 -13.58 1.09 1.74
C LEU A 137 -12.76 1.00 0.46
N HIS A 138 -12.67 -0.19 -0.13
CA HIS A 138 -12.19 -0.42 -1.50
C HIS A 138 -13.31 -1.02 -2.31
N THR A 139 -13.67 -0.39 -3.41
CA THR A 139 -14.81 -0.80 -4.25
C THR A 139 -14.60 -0.42 -5.71
N HIS A 140 -15.49 -0.92 -6.57
CA HIS A 140 -15.36 -0.80 -8.02
C HIS A 140 -16.70 -0.31 -8.59
N PRO A 141 -16.92 1.01 -8.66
CA PRO A 141 -18.11 1.57 -9.27
C PRO A 141 -18.23 1.16 -10.74
N GLU A 142 -19.45 0.98 -11.19
CA GLU A 142 -19.74 0.65 -12.57
C GLU A 142 -20.17 1.91 -13.34
N ARG A 143 -19.74 2.01 -14.60
CA ARG A 143 -20.15 3.10 -15.49
C ARG A 143 -21.63 3.00 -15.78
N GLN A 144 -22.33 4.13 -15.67
CA GLN A 144 -23.74 4.23 -15.93
C GLN A 144 -24.04 4.80 -17.33
N ALA A 145 -25.33 4.90 -17.67
CA ALA A 145 -25.78 5.38 -18.98
C ALA A 145 -25.43 6.86 -19.27
N ASP A 146 -25.18 7.65 -18.22
CA ASP A 146 -24.71 9.04 -18.28
C ASP A 146 -23.19 9.17 -18.51
N GLU A 147 -22.49 8.04 -18.70
CA GLU A 147 -21.05 7.92 -18.88
C GLU A 147 -20.24 8.12 -17.58
N ASP A 148 -20.86 8.44 -16.44
CA ASP A 148 -20.23 8.57 -15.13
C ASP A 148 -20.21 7.26 -14.35
N PHE A 149 -19.37 7.19 -13.30
CA PHE A 149 -19.33 6.07 -12.38
C PHE A 149 -20.08 6.43 -11.09
N HIS A 150 -20.93 5.53 -10.62
CA HIS A 150 -21.74 5.76 -9.42
C HIS A 150 -21.40 4.77 -8.31
N LEU A 151 -21.33 5.28 -7.07
CA LEU A 151 -21.14 4.51 -5.85
C LEU A 151 -22.12 4.97 -4.79
N ASP A 152 -22.97 4.07 -4.33
CA ASP A 152 -23.81 4.30 -3.15
C ASP A 152 -23.03 3.87 -1.90
N VAL A 153 -22.81 4.79 -0.95
CA VAL A 153 -22.02 4.57 0.26
C VAL A 153 -22.70 5.15 1.49
N ARG A 154 -22.42 4.56 2.67
CA ARG A 154 -22.74 5.15 3.96
C ARG A 154 -21.46 5.48 4.70
N LEU A 155 -21.23 6.77 4.96
CA LEU A 155 -20.07 7.25 5.69
C LEU A 155 -20.40 7.25 7.18
N PRO A 156 -19.69 6.50 8.05
CA PRO A 156 -20.18 6.21 9.41
C PRO A 156 -20.14 7.40 10.36
N LYS A 157 -19.37 8.45 10.08
CA LYS A 157 -19.14 9.55 10.98
C LYS A 157 -18.92 10.88 10.25
N PRO A 158 -19.08 12.02 10.93
CA PRO A 158 -18.69 13.30 10.38
C PRO A 158 -17.17 13.40 10.27
N GLY A 159 -16.70 14.28 9.40
CA GLY A 159 -15.28 14.57 9.21
C GLY A 159 -14.87 14.57 7.75
N LEU A 160 -13.56 14.63 7.54
CA LEU A 160 -12.94 14.59 6.22
C LEU A 160 -12.72 13.13 5.80
N TYR A 161 -13.01 12.86 4.54
CA TYR A 161 -12.66 11.61 3.85
C TYR A 161 -11.83 11.94 2.61
N ARG A 162 -10.82 11.14 2.36
CA ARG A 162 -10.14 11.08 1.07
C ARG A 162 -10.79 10.01 0.21
N VAL A 163 -11.10 10.40 -1.02
CA VAL A 163 -11.64 9.52 -2.05
C VAL A 163 -10.58 9.41 -3.13
N LEU A 164 -9.95 8.26 -3.21
CA LEU A 164 -8.89 7.97 -4.16
C LEU A 164 -9.47 7.22 -5.35
N SER A 165 -9.27 7.76 -6.53
CA SER A 165 -9.72 7.23 -7.82
C SER A 165 -8.53 6.68 -8.58
N ASP A 166 -8.55 5.38 -8.90
CA ASP A 166 -7.50 4.72 -9.65
C ASP A 166 -8.10 4.15 -10.96
N PHE A 167 -7.62 4.64 -12.09
CA PHE A 167 -8.13 4.29 -13.41
C PHE A 167 -7.07 4.50 -14.50
N TYR A 168 -7.25 3.86 -15.65
CA TYR A 168 -6.30 3.92 -16.75
C TYR A 168 -6.97 4.38 -18.04
N PRO A 169 -6.88 5.68 -18.42
CA PRO A 169 -7.38 6.15 -19.70
C PRO A 169 -6.61 5.50 -20.85
N SER A 170 -7.33 4.99 -21.87
CA SER A 170 -6.69 4.39 -23.03
C SER A 170 -5.78 5.38 -23.76
N GLY A 171 -4.51 4.99 -23.92
CA GLY A 171 -3.50 5.82 -24.58
C GLY A 171 -2.90 6.91 -23.71
N ALA A 172 -3.11 6.86 -22.38
CA ALA A 172 -2.47 7.73 -21.39
C ALA A 172 -1.70 6.90 -20.37
N THR A 173 -1.34 7.48 -19.23
CA THR A 173 -0.80 6.77 -18.07
C THR A 173 -1.91 6.45 -17.06
N PRO A 174 -1.76 5.42 -16.22
CA PRO A 174 -2.63 5.20 -15.07
C PRO A 174 -2.72 6.45 -14.20
N GLN A 175 -3.90 6.71 -13.67
CA GLN A 175 -4.23 7.88 -12.87
C GLN A 175 -4.56 7.47 -11.45
N LEU A 176 -4.03 8.20 -10.48
CA LEU A 176 -4.31 8.05 -9.06
C LEU A 176 -4.73 9.42 -8.51
N ILE A 177 -6.02 9.73 -8.61
CA ILE A 177 -6.56 11.05 -8.32
C ILE A 177 -7.24 11.05 -6.96
N THR A 178 -6.91 12.04 -6.13
CA THR A 178 -7.45 12.16 -4.78
C THR A 178 -8.40 13.34 -4.67
N ASN A 179 -9.66 13.07 -4.34
CA ASN A 179 -10.66 14.07 -3.98
C ASN A 179 -10.86 14.14 -2.46
N THR A 180 -11.39 15.26 -1.98
CA THR A 180 -11.77 15.44 -0.58
C THR A 180 -13.29 15.51 -0.47
N LEU A 181 -13.85 14.67 0.41
CA LEU A 181 -15.26 14.68 0.75
C LEU A 181 -15.41 15.09 2.22
N ILE A 182 -16.31 16.03 2.50
CA ILE A 182 -16.59 16.49 3.86
C ILE A 182 -18.01 16.07 4.24
N VAL A 183 -18.12 15.34 5.36
CA VAL A 183 -19.39 15.00 5.99
C VAL A 183 -19.57 15.94 7.20
N PRO A 184 -20.51 16.89 7.16
CA PRO A 184 -20.72 17.82 8.26
C PRO A 184 -21.22 17.14 9.54
N GLY A 185 -20.95 17.81 10.68
CA GLY A 185 -21.39 17.35 12.00
C GLY A 185 -20.22 16.97 12.91
N GLY A 186 -20.29 17.36 14.16
CA GLY A 186 -19.22 17.16 15.14
C GLY A 186 -18.02 18.10 14.99
N GLU A 187 -17.04 17.93 15.86
CA GLU A 187 -15.76 18.63 15.73
C GLU A 187 -14.96 18.00 14.59
N THR A 188 -14.62 18.80 13.59
CA THR A 188 -13.70 18.36 12.54
C THR A 188 -12.32 18.24 13.18
N ALA A 189 -11.80 17.04 13.30
CA ALA A 189 -10.42 16.85 13.74
C ALA A 189 -9.50 17.59 12.76
N THR A 190 -8.77 18.58 13.25
CA THR A 190 -7.76 19.28 12.47
C THR A 190 -6.41 18.62 12.73
N GLY A 191 -5.83 17.96 11.73
CA GLY A 191 -4.50 17.36 11.85
C GLY A 191 -4.44 15.90 11.40
N SER A 192 -3.26 15.32 11.58
CA SER A 192 -2.96 13.92 11.23
C SER A 192 -3.65 12.94 12.17
N ALA A 193 -3.94 11.76 11.68
CA ALA A 193 -4.38 10.66 12.54
C ALA A 193 -3.31 10.31 13.59
N HIS A 194 -3.76 10.03 14.81
CA HIS A 194 -2.87 9.56 15.87
C HIS A 194 -2.74 8.03 15.81
N ILE A 195 -1.87 7.56 14.92
CA ILE A 195 -1.53 6.14 14.79
C ILE A 195 -0.11 5.90 15.30
N GLN A 196 0.11 4.73 15.89
CA GLN A 196 1.42 4.27 16.37
C GLN A 196 1.83 3.04 15.58
N ALA A 197 3.13 2.84 15.44
CA ALA A 197 3.66 1.66 14.76
C ALA A 197 3.08 0.36 15.35
N ASP A 198 2.48 -0.45 14.48
CA ASP A 198 1.92 -1.75 14.85
C ASP A 198 2.10 -2.76 13.71
N LEU A 199 3.16 -3.54 13.82
CA LEU A 199 3.49 -4.65 12.92
C LEU A 199 3.08 -6.01 13.50
N SER A 200 2.34 -6.02 14.61
CA SER A 200 1.86 -7.26 15.22
C SER A 200 0.93 -8.03 14.28
N PRO A 201 0.93 -9.36 14.33
CA PRO A 201 0.07 -10.18 13.49
C PRO A 201 -1.41 -9.80 13.62
N LYS A 202 -2.13 -9.80 12.50
CA LYS A 202 -3.55 -9.50 12.44
C LYS A 202 -4.36 -10.77 12.21
N THR A 203 -5.58 -10.80 12.74
CA THR A 203 -6.53 -11.89 12.53
C THR A 203 -7.82 -11.37 11.94
N THR A 204 -8.37 -12.14 11.01
CA THR A 204 -9.71 -11.96 10.46
C THR A 204 -10.59 -13.13 10.90
N GLU A 205 -11.82 -13.21 10.39
CA GLU A 205 -12.71 -14.33 10.69
C GLU A 205 -12.12 -15.70 10.29
N ASN A 206 -11.37 -15.74 9.19
CA ASN A 206 -10.90 -17.00 8.62
C ASN A 206 -9.38 -17.06 8.36
N ALA A 207 -8.61 -16.05 8.73
CA ALA A 207 -7.18 -16.03 8.49
C ALA A 207 -6.40 -15.28 9.57
N ARG A 208 -5.11 -15.60 9.68
CA ARG A 208 -4.08 -14.82 10.37
C ARG A 208 -3.09 -14.28 9.33
N VAL A 209 -2.67 -13.04 9.50
CA VAL A 209 -1.69 -12.39 8.63
C VAL A 209 -0.52 -11.88 9.45
N ASP A 210 0.68 -12.30 9.08
CA ASP A 210 1.94 -11.83 9.63
C ASP A 210 2.66 -10.99 8.56
N LEU A 211 3.20 -9.83 8.94
CA LEU A 211 3.96 -8.93 8.06
C LEU A 211 5.45 -9.06 8.32
N THR A 212 6.22 -9.26 7.24
CA THR A 212 7.68 -9.20 7.25
C THR A 212 8.14 -8.10 6.30
N LEU A 213 9.02 -7.22 6.78
CA LEU A 213 9.63 -6.14 6.01
C LEU A 213 11.08 -6.48 5.67
N SER A 214 11.51 -6.16 4.46
CA SER A 214 12.90 -6.29 4.03
C SER A 214 13.32 -5.05 3.23
N PRO A 215 14.22 -4.21 3.77
CA PRO A 215 14.85 -4.31 5.10
C PRO A 215 13.84 -4.22 6.24
N SER A 216 14.21 -4.67 7.44
CA SER A 216 13.34 -4.70 8.63
C SER A 216 13.00 -3.31 9.18
N TYR A 217 13.78 -2.30 8.82
CA TYR A 217 13.51 -0.88 9.04
C TYR A 217 13.24 -0.22 7.69
N VAL A 218 12.25 0.65 7.64
CA VAL A 218 11.81 1.30 6.41
C VAL A 218 12.30 2.74 6.39
N VAL A 219 12.92 3.14 5.30
CA VAL A 219 13.45 4.49 5.11
C VAL A 219 12.72 5.16 3.95
N ALA A 220 12.34 6.42 4.12
CA ALA A 220 11.66 7.19 3.09
C ALA A 220 12.45 7.20 1.77
N ARG A 221 11.74 7.04 0.65
CA ARG A 221 12.29 7.02 -0.71
C ARG A 221 13.23 5.84 -1.02
N GLN A 222 13.23 4.82 -0.16
CA GLN A 222 13.94 3.57 -0.42
C GLN A 222 12.94 2.44 -0.63
N ASP A 223 13.27 1.52 -1.52
CA ASP A 223 12.43 0.35 -1.78
C ASP A 223 12.43 -0.58 -0.58
N VAL A 224 11.22 -1.03 -0.22
CA VAL A 224 10.97 -2.04 0.79
C VAL A 224 10.13 -3.15 0.20
N SER A 225 10.51 -4.38 0.49
CA SER A 225 9.69 -5.56 0.25
C SER A 225 8.84 -5.85 1.48
N MET A 226 7.54 -5.98 1.27
CA MET A 226 6.53 -6.27 2.28
C MET A 226 5.93 -7.64 1.97
N VAL A 227 6.19 -8.62 2.81
CA VAL A 227 5.65 -9.98 2.65
C VAL A 227 4.57 -10.21 3.68
N PHE A 228 3.34 -10.40 3.21
CA PHE A 228 2.18 -10.73 4.02
C PHE A 228 1.96 -12.24 3.96
N ARG A 229 2.22 -12.92 5.06
CA ARG A 229 1.96 -14.35 5.20
C ARG A 229 0.56 -14.58 5.68
N VAL A 230 -0.29 -15.11 4.81
CA VAL A 230 -1.67 -15.49 5.12
C VAL A 230 -1.72 -16.96 5.55
N SER A 231 -2.18 -17.21 6.76
CA SER A 231 -2.28 -18.57 7.34
C SER A 231 -3.72 -18.86 7.77
N PRO A 232 -4.22 -20.09 7.55
CA PRO A 232 -3.63 -21.16 6.75
C PRO A 232 -3.70 -20.85 5.25
N GLU A 233 -2.80 -21.45 4.44
CA GLU A 233 -2.70 -21.22 2.99
C GLU A 233 -3.89 -21.78 2.19
N GLN A 234 -4.53 -22.84 2.73
CA GLN A 234 -5.63 -23.51 2.05
C GLN A 234 -6.81 -22.56 1.83
N GLY A 235 -7.24 -22.47 0.58
CA GLY A 235 -8.36 -21.63 0.17
C GLY A 235 -8.00 -20.15 -0.01
N VAL A 236 -6.72 -19.76 0.06
CA VAL A 236 -6.27 -18.45 -0.42
C VAL A 236 -6.32 -18.49 -1.95
N GLU A 237 -7.00 -17.52 -2.53
CA GLU A 237 -7.32 -17.48 -3.96
C GLU A 237 -7.16 -16.06 -4.51
N PRO A 238 -6.95 -15.90 -5.83
CA PRO A 238 -6.91 -14.58 -6.42
C PRO A 238 -8.20 -13.80 -6.20
N TYR A 239 -8.07 -12.52 -5.93
CA TYR A 239 -9.14 -11.54 -5.83
C TYR A 239 -8.91 -10.46 -6.89
N LEU A 240 -9.87 -10.30 -7.81
CA LEU A 240 -9.77 -9.38 -8.95
C LEU A 240 -8.47 -9.57 -9.76
N GLY A 241 -8.16 -10.80 -10.11
CA GLY A 241 -7.00 -11.14 -10.93
C GLY A 241 -5.64 -10.97 -10.24
N ALA A 242 -5.60 -10.62 -8.95
CA ALA A 242 -4.37 -10.50 -8.16
C ALA A 242 -4.49 -11.30 -6.85
N TRP A 243 -3.35 -11.67 -6.24
CA TRP A 243 -3.34 -12.37 -4.95
C TRP A 243 -3.67 -11.45 -3.77
N GLY A 244 -3.79 -10.15 -4.01
CA GLY A 244 -4.19 -9.15 -3.04
C GLY A 244 -4.13 -7.75 -3.60
N HIS A 245 -4.66 -6.79 -2.84
CA HIS A 245 -4.61 -5.36 -3.12
C HIS A 245 -4.14 -4.63 -1.87
N MET A 246 -3.30 -3.62 -2.03
CA MET A 246 -2.73 -2.87 -0.91
C MET A 246 -2.93 -1.37 -1.13
N LEU A 247 -3.47 -0.69 -0.11
CA LEU A 247 -3.42 0.76 -0.02
C LEU A 247 -2.55 1.15 1.17
N ALA A 248 -1.57 2.00 0.94
CA ALA A 248 -0.81 2.66 1.99
C ALA A 248 -1.22 4.13 2.05
N ALA A 249 -1.48 4.65 3.25
CA ALA A 249 -1.81 6.06 3.46
C ALA A 249 -1.03 6.62 4.64
N SER A 250 -0.45 7.81 4.48
CA SER A 250 0.20 8.55 5.56
C SER A 250 -0.83 9.00 6.61
N ALA A 251 -0.38 9.22 7.84
CA ALA A 251 -1.25 9.65 8.94
C ALA A 251 -2.00 10.97 8.66
N ASP A 252 -1.47 11.81 7.78
CA ASP A 252 -2.09 13.07 7.33
C ASP A 252 -2.90 12.94 6.03
N LEU A 253 -2.99 11.74 5.46
CA LEU A 253 -3.62 11.45 4.17
C LEU A 253 -3.09 12.29 2.99
N ALA A 254 -1.87 12.81 3.11
CA ALA A 254 -1.22 13.53 2.02
C ALA A 254 -0.60 12.58 0.98
N ASP A 255 -0.11 11.43 1.45
CA ASP A 255 0.41 10.37 0.58
C ASP A 255 -0.52 9.17 0.63
N MET A 256 -0.98 8.75 -0.53
CA MET A 256 -1.78 7.55 -0.70
C MET A 256 -1.27 6.79 -1.92
N THR A 257 -1.00 5.50 -1.77
CA THR A 257 -0.46 4.66 -2.84
C THR A 257 -1.22 3.34 -2.89
N HIS A 258 -1.82 3.04 -4.04
CA HIS A 258 -2.41 1.73 -4.32
C HIS A 258 -1.37 0.84 -4.99
N ASN A 259 -1.23 -0.39 -4.54
CA ASN A 259 -0.23 -1.31 -5.07
C ASN A 259 -0.77 -2.75 -5.16
N HIS A 260 -0.09 -3.55 -6.00
CA HIS A 260 -0.43 -4.94 -6.27
C HIS A 260 0.77 -5.85 -5.98
N PRO A 261 0.52 -7.14 -5.68
CA PRO A 261 1.62 -8.05 -5.37
C PRO A 261 2.44 -8.36 -6.64
N ILE A 262 3.75 -8.37 -6.46
CA ILE A 262 4.69 -8.77 -7.50
C ILE A 262 4.91 -10.28 -7.54
N ALA A 263 4.64 -10.98 -6.43
CA ALA A 263 4.77 -12.42 -6.30
C ALA A 263 3.80 -12.96 -5.23
N ALA A 264 3.42 -14.22 -5.42
CA ALA A 264 2.78 -15.00 -4.36
C ALA A 264 3.27 -16.44 -4.46
N ALA A 265 3.64 -17.02 -3.31
CA ALA A 265 4.15 -18.38 -3.21
C ALA A 265 3.69 -19.03 -1.90
N ASP A 266 3.62 -20.37 -1.89
CA ASP A 266 3.41 -21.09 -0.65
C ASP A 266 4.66 -20.93 0.23
N SER A 267 4.44 -20.66 1.51
CA SER A 267 5.56 -20.44 2.43
C SER A 267 6.40 -21.70 2.61
N SER A 268 7.70 -21.53 2.80
CA SER A 268 8.59 -22.63 3.10
C SER A 268 8.18 -23.30 4.42
N GLY A 269 7.58 -24.49 4.33
CA GLY A 269 7.03 -25.22 5.48
C GLY A 269 5.52 -25.46 5.42
N GLY A 270 4.80 -24.98 4.37
CA GLY A 270 3.41 -25.33 4.09
C GLY A 270 2.40 -24.77 5.08
N ALA A 271 2.73 -23.70 5.83
CA ALA A 271 1.87 -23.13 6.87
C ALA A 271 1.12 -21.87 6.44
N GLY A 272 1.42 -21.30 5.27
CA GLY A 272 0.81 -20.05 4.81
C GLY A 272 1.11 -19.73 3.35
N LYS A 273 0.43 -18.72 2.82
CA LYS A 273 0.66 -18.10 1.51
C LYS A 273 1.40 -16.79 1.71
N ASP A 274 2.59 -16.67 1.17
CA ASP A 274 3.37 -15.44 1.17
C ASP A 274 2.97 -14.59 -0.04
N ILE A 275 2.46 -13.38 0.21
CA ILE A 275 2.04 -12.40 -0.80
C ILE A 275 2.99 -11.21 -0.68
N GLN A 276 3.77 -10.97 -1.71
CA GLN A 276 4.83 -9.95 -1.70
C GLN A 276 4.42 -8.71 -2.48
N PHE A 277 4.56 -7.55 -1.83
CA PHE A 277 4.48 -6.23 -2.43
C PHE A 277 5.83 -5.53 -2.31
N ASN A 278 6.16 -4.70 -3.29
CA ASN A 278 7.31 -3.81 -3.19
C ASN A 278 6.82 -2.36 -3.32
N MET A 279 7.33 -1.46 -2.49
CA MET A 279 7.00 -0.04 -2.58
C MET A 279 8.11 0.83 -2.02
N ALA A 280 8.02 2.14 -2.27
CA ALA A 280 8.80 3.15 -1.58
C ALA A 280 7.85 4.16 -0.94
N PHE A 281 8.02 4.44 0.34
CA PHE A 281 7.25 5.46 1.04
C PHE A 281 7.84 6.84 0.74
N PRO A 282 7.05 7.86 0.33
CA PRO A 282 7.61 9.15 -0.11
C PRO A 282 8.21 9.98 1.02
N ARG A 283 7.71 9.88 2.25
CA ARG A 283 8.13 10.68 3.41
C ARG A 283 8.26 9.81 4.67
N ALA A 284 9.02 10.30 5.65
CA ALA A 284 9.03 9.74 6.99
C ALA A 284 7.70 9.97 7.72
N GLY A 285 7.36 9.07 8.63
CA GLY A 285 6.13 9.09 9.42
C GLY A 285 5.56 7.70 9.66
N VAL A 286 4.32 7.62 10.10
CA VAL A 286 3.62 6.34 10.22
C VAL A 286 2.57 6.24 9.11
N TYR A 287 2.59 5.14 8.40
CA TYR A 287 1.63 4.84 7.35
C TYR A 287 0.74 3.69 7.76
N ARG A 288 -0.57 3.85 7.59
CA ARG A 288 -1.49 2.72 7.66
C ARG A 288 -1.53 2.02 6.32
N VAL A 289 -1.25 0.73 6.35
CA VAL A 289 -1.22 -0.15 5.19
C VAL A 289 -2.35 -1.16 5.32
N TRP A 290 -3.38 -1.02 4.49
CA TRP A 290 -4.45 -2.01 4.36
C TRP A 290 -4.07 -3.00 3.27
N VAL A 291 -4.27 -4.29 3.57
CA VAL A 291 -4.12 -5.36 2.60
C VAL A 291 -5.41 -6.14 2.53
N GLN A 292 -5.91 -6.31 1.32
CA GLN A 292 -7.05 -7.16 1.01
C GLN A 292 -6.60 -8.41 0.27
N PHE A 293 -7.18 -9.54 0.63
CA PHE A 293 -6.97 -10.83 -0.01
C PHE A 293 -8.25 -11.66 0.11
N GLN A 294 -8.41 -12.65 -0.76
CA GLN A 294 -9.56 -13.54 -0.71
C GLN A 294 -9.17 -14.90 -0.17
N ARG A 295 -10.01 -15.45 0.72
CA ARG A 295 -9.87 -16.81 1.21
C ARG A 295 -11.24 -17.45 1.37
N LEU A 296 -11.45 -18.63 0.75
CA LEU A 296 -12.72 -19.37 0.79
C LEU A 296 -13.93 -18.50 0.39
N GLY A 297 -13.79 -17.69 -0.67
CA GLY A 297 -14.82 -16.78 -1.17
C GLY A 297 -15.03 -15.52 -0.32
N VAL A 298 -14.31 -15.35 0.80
CA VAL A 298 -14.42 -14.18 1.68
C VAL A 298 -13.26 -13.22 1.43
N VAL A 299 -13.58 -11.96 1.14
CA VAL A 299 -12.59 -10.88 1.05
C VAL A 299 -12.24 -10.42 2.47
N ASN A 300 -10.98 -10.57 2.83
CA ASN A 300 -10.44 -10.17 4.12
C ASN A 300 -9.69 -8.85 3.98
N THR A 301 -9.77 -7.99 4.98
CA THR A 301 -8.99 -6.75 5.07
C THR A 301 -8.27 -6.71 6.42
N VAL A 302 -6.96 -6.49 6.37
CA VAL A 302 -6.14 -6.25 7.57
C VAL A 302 -5.38 -4.93 7.43
N ALA A 303 -5.01 -4.32 8.56
CA ALA A 303 -4.26 -3.08 8.59
C ALA A 303 -3.02 -3.20 9.49
N PHE A 304 -1.90 -2.69 9.00
CA PHE A 304 -0.64 -2.56 9.74
C PHE A 304 -0.23 -1.09 9.76
N ASP A 305 0.33 -0.63 10.87
CA ASP A 305 0.87 0.72 10.99
C ASP A 305 2.39 0.66 10.89
N VAL A 306 2.91 1.06 9.73
CA VAL A 306 4.32 0.91 9.35
C VAL A 306 5.07 2.20 9.66
N PRO A 307 6.09 2.17 10.55
CA PRO A 307 6.96 3.31 10.78
C PRO A 307 7.95 3.46 9.62
N VAL A 308 8.10 4.69 9.14
CA VAL A 308 9.03 5.07 8.07
C VAL A 308 9.99 6.13 8.62
N GLU A 309 11.27 5.85 8.58
CA GLU A 309 12.32 6.74 9.07
C GLU A 309 12.78 7.73 7.99
N GLU A 310 13.33 8.86 8.40
CA GLU A 310 13.96 9.80 7.48
C GLU A 310 15.28 9.21 6.97
N ALA A 311 15.59 9.46 5.68
CA ALA A 311 16.89 9.10 5.14
C ALA A 311 17.99 9.91 5.85
N LEU A 312 19.01 9.24 6.37
CA LEU A 312 20.19 9.93 6.89
C LEU A 312 20.84 10.73 5.74
N GLN A 313 21.04 12.01 5.98
CA GLN A 313 21.72 12.93 5.05
C GLN A 313 23.21 12.66 4.98
#